data_797d12cd033ab1b73329c1ee63b7a737
#
_entry.id   797d12cd033ab1b73329c1ee63b7a737
#
_cell.length_a   1.000
_cell.length_b   1.000
_cell.length_c   1.000
_cell.angle_alpha   90.00
_cell.angle_beta   90.00
_cell.angle_gamma   90.00
#
_symmetry.space_group_name_H-M   'P 1'
#
loop_
_entity.id
_entity.type
_entity.pdbx_description
1 polymer ?
#
loop_
_entity_poly.entity_id
_entity_poly.type
_entity_poly.pdbx_seq_one_letter_code
_entity_poly.pdbx_strand_id
1 'polypeptide(L)'
;MEDTILEVENLRTSFTTDAGSVQSVRGITFRVGKGESLGIVGESGCGKSVTMLSIMGLLEDNASRQADALLFGGEDLLKKSPNEMRKIQGNRIGMIFQDPMTSLNPLFTVGEQIRGPLMRHQKLSRKEAEAKALAMLEAVGLPSPGRRLKQYPHELSGGMRQRVMIAIAMCCKPELLIADEPTTALDVTIQAQILELMAHMKNEFNQKEGLIPRSLLRNKLFQDMEEVIY
;
A
#
# COMPACT_ATOMS: atom_id res chain seq x y z
N MET A 1 9.31 -2.35 -22.85
CA MET A 1 8.97 -1.15 -22.03
C MET A 1 7.46 -0.98 -21.78
N GLU A 2 6.59 -1.76 -22.41
CA GLU A 2 5.12 -1.62 -22.24
C GLU A 2 4.52 -2.19 -20.95
N ASP A 3 5.30 -2.91 -20.15
CA ASP A 3 4.78 -3.62 -18.96
C ASP A 3 5.23 -3.05 -17.61
N THR A 4 5.99 -1.96 -17.58
CA THR A 4 6.45 -1.35 -16.32
C THR A 4 5.36 -0.48 -15.71
N ILE A 5 4.96 -0.77 -14.44
CA ILE A 5 3.99 0.03 -13.69
C ILE A 5 4.66 1.12 -12.86
N LEU A 6 5.81 0.84 -12.27
CA LEU A 6 6.60 1.78 -11.48
C LEU A 6 8.06 1.77 -11.94
N GLU A 7 8.62 2.95 -12.18
CA GLU A 7 10.03 3.14 -12.51
C GLU A 7 10.61 4.17 -11.55
N VAL A 8 11.68 3.80 -10.87
CA VAL A 8 12.41 4.63 -9.91
C VAL A 8 13.87 4.63 -10.32
N GLU A 9 14.41 5.79 -10.65
CA GLU A 9 15.82 5.95 -11.02
C GLU A 9 16.49 7.01 -10.15
N ASN A 10 17.56 6.61 -9.47
CA ASN A 10 18.38 7.48 -8.63
C ASN A 10 17.58 8.30 -7.61
N LEU A 11 16.57 7.68 -6.97
CA LEU A 11 15.75 8.35 -5.97
C LEU A 11 16.59 8.69 -4.74
N ARG A 12 16.57 9.95 -4.36
CA ARG A 12 17.23 10.50 -3.18
C ARG A 12 16.23 11.23 -2.31
N THR A 13 16.32 11.06 -1.01
CA THR A 13 15.47 11.77 -0.05
C THR A 13 16.31 12.24 1.12
N SER A 14 16.20 13.51 1.45
CA SER A 14 16.88 14.13 2.58
C SER A 14 15.89 14.91 3.45
N PHE A 15 16.21 15.01 4.74
CA PHE A 15 15.46 15.79 5.73
C PHE A 15 16.34 16.91 6.25
N THR A 16 15.77 18.11 6.33
CA THR A 16 16.38 19.26 6.98
C THR A 16 16.08 19.17 8.48
N THR A 17 17.13 19.16 9.31
CA THR A 17 17.06 19.16 10.77
C THR A 17 17.88 20.33 11.33
N ASP A 18 17.72 20.63 12.60
CA ASP A 18 18.51 21.69 13.28
C ASP A 18 20.03 21.41 13.25
N ALA A 19 20.41 20.12 13.15
CA ALA A 19 21.81 19.69 13.07
C ALA A 19 22.36 19.66 11.61
N GLY A 20 21.52 19.96 10.61
CA GLY A 20 21.88 19.93 9.19
C GLY A 20 20.99 18.98 8.36
N SER A 21 21.44 18.65 7.15
CA SER A 21 20.70 17.78 6.25
C SER A 21 21.08 16.31 6.45
N VAL A 22 20.08 15.46 6.64
CA VAL A 22 20.23 13.99 6.77
C VAL A 22 19.71 13.33 5.51
N GLN A 23 20.58 12.62 4.77
CA GLN A 23 20.20 11.88 3.59
C GLN A 23 19.77 10.45 3.96
N SER A 24 18.47 10.20 3.92
CA SER A 24 17.87 8.90 4.28
C SER A 24 17.79 7.93 3.11
N VAL A 25 17.64 8.42 1.87
CA VAL A 25 17.70 7.61 0.63
C VAL A 25 18.79 8.23 -0.26
N ARG A 26 19.74 7.38 -0.73
CA ARG A 26 20.99 7.86 -1.31
C ARG A 26 21.18 7.51 -2.80
N GLY A 27 20.08 7.36 -3.53
CA GLY A 27 20.12 7.06 -4.97
C GLY A 27 19.81 5.61 -5.26
N ILE A 28 18.56 5.20 -4.99
CA ILE A 28 18.07 3.86 -5.31
C ILE A 28 17.44 3.83 -6.69
N THR A 29 17.61 2.71 -7.38
CA THR A 29 17.06 2.47 -8.72
C THR A 29 16.43 1.09 -8.77
N PHE A 30 15.16 1.01 -9.19
CA PHE A 30 14.45 -0.23 -9.43
C PHE A 30 13.25 -0.01 -10.33
N ARG A 31 12.69 -1.10 -10.87
CA ARG A 31 11.47 -1.11 -11.68
C ARG A 31 10.54 -2.21 -11.22
N VAL A 32 9.25 -2.00 -11.39
CA VAL A 32 8.22 -3.00 -11.10
C VAL A 32 7.34 -3.14 -12.33
N GLY A 33 7.20 -4.35 -12.84
CA GLY A 33 6.30 -4.70 -13.94
C GLY A 33 4.85 -4.85 -13.48
N LYS A 34 3.92 -4.79 -14.43
CA LYS A 34 2.51 -5.10 -14.14
C LYS A 34 2.37 -6.55 -13.66
N GLY A 35 1.64 -6.74 -12.56
CA GLY A 35 1.45 -8.06 -11.95
C GLY A 35 2.69 -8.62 -11.23
N GLU A 36 3.83 -7.94 -11.27
CA GLU A 36 5.04 -8.31 -10.56
C GLU A 36 4.95 -8.06 -9.06
N SER A 37 5.82 -8.69 -8.28
CA SER A 37 6.06 -8.40 -6.86
C SER A 37 7.53 -8.17 -6.64
N LEU A 38 7.87 -7.02 -6.09
CA LEU A 38 9.24 -6.65 -5.71
C LEU A 38 9.35 -6.63 -4.18
N GLY A 39 10.32 -7.35 -3.62
CA GLY A 39 10.67 -7.28 -2.21
C GLY A 39 11.85 -6.35 -1.99
N ILE A 40 11.70 -5.35 -1.11
CA ILE A 40 12.79 -4.47 -0.67
C ILE A 40 13.21 -4.91 0.73
N VAL A 41 14.43 -5.40 0.86
CA VAL A 41 14.98 -5.93 2.11
C VAL A 41 16.11 -5.02 2.58
N GLY A 42 16.28 -4.90 3.88
CA GLY A 42 17.38 -4.11 4.48
C GLY A 42 17.18 -3.97 5.98
N GLU A 43 18.22 -3.53 6.68
CA GLU A 43 18.20 -3.31 8.13
C GLU A 43 17.17 -2.25 8.55
N SER A 44 16.81 -2.24 9.84
CA SER A 44 15.97 -1.17 10.40
C SER A 44 16.68 0.18 10.24
N GLY A 45 15.95 1.20 9.78
CA GLY A 45 16.50 2.54 9.57
C GLY A 45 17.26 2.74 8.25
N CYS A 46 17.40 1.72 7.37
CA CYS A 46 18.11 1.88 6.08
C CYS A 46 17.34 2.70 5.01
N GLY A 47 16.13 3.20 5.31
CA GLY A 47 15.38 4.07 4.41
C GLY A 47 14.23 3.41 3.64
N LYS A 48 13.85 2.14 3.92
CA LYS A 48 12.73 1.44 3.25
C LYS A 48 11.43 2.24 3.30
N SER A 49 10.94 2.57 4.50
CA SER A 49 9.70 3.34 4.69
C SER A 49 9.79 4.73 4.06
N VAL A 50 10.95 5.40 4.17
CA VAL A 50 11.18 6.71 3.54
C VAL A 50 11.10 6.60 2.03
N THR A 51 11.61 5.53 1.43
CA THR A 51 11.48 5.25 0.00
C THR A 51 10.01 5.14 -0.43
N MET A 52 9.21 4.34 0.31
CA MET A 52 7.79 4.16 0.03
C MET A 52 7.01 5.47 0.15
N LEU A 53 7.27 6.24 1.23
CA LEU A 53 6.67 7.57 1.44
C LEU A 53 7.11 8.58 0.37
N SER A 54 8.36 8.48 -0.11
CA SER A 54 8.85 9.32 -1.22
C SER A 54 8.09 9.05 -2.51
N ILE A 55 7.87 7.79 -2.87
CA ILE A 55 7.07 7.40 -4.04
C ILE A 55 5.64 7.92 -3.89
N MET A 56 5.05 7.72 -2.72
CA MET A 56 3.69 8.18 -2.42
C MET A 56 3.55 9.70 -2.33
N GLY A 57 4.63 10.46 -2.16
CA GLY A 57 4.57 11.90 -1.89
C GLY A 57 3.93 12.22 -0.54
N LEU A 58 4.21 11.40 0.47
CA LEU A 58 3.69 11.51 1.84
C LEU A 58 4.81 11.84 2.85
N LEU A 59 5.86 12.49 2.38
CA LEU A 59 6.93 12.98 3.24
C LEU A 59 6.48 14.22 4.03
N GLU A 60 7.14 14.46 5.17
CA GLU A 60 6.98 15.67 5.96
C GLU A 60 7.50 16.91 5.20
N ASP A 61 7.07 18.10 5.64
CA ASP A 61 7.39 19.37 4.96
C ASP A 61 8.89 19.70 4.97
N ASN A 62 9.66 19.18 5.94
CA ASN A 62 11.12 19.34 6.03
C ASN A 62 11.90 18.38 5.11
N ALA A 63 11.20 17.51 4.37
CA ALA A 63 11.81 16.57 3.45
C ALA A 63 11.91 17.11 2.02
N SER A 64 13.00 16.76 1.34
CA SER A 64 13.20 16.99 -0.09
C SER A 64 13.42 15.66 -0.79
N ARG A 65 12.74 15.42 -1.91
CA ARG A 65 12.92 14.25 -2.77
C ARG A 65 13.37 14.66 -4.17
N GLN A 66 14.29 13.90 -4.73
CA GLN A 66 14.81 14.07 -6.09
C GLN A 66 15.02 12.69 -6.73
N ALA A 67 14.81 12.58 -8.04
CA ALA A 67 15.11 11.39 -8.81
C ALA A 67 15.37 11.78 -10.27
N ASP A 68 16.12 10.94 -10.99
CA ASP A 68 16.29 11.09 -12.44
C ASP A 68 14.99 10.69 -13.16
N ALA A 69 14.32 9.64 -12.65
CA ALA A 69 12.95 9.27 -13.03
C ALA A 69 12.17 8.74 -11.81
N LEU A 70 10.92 9.17 -11.67
CA LEU A 70 9.95 8.61 -10.74
C LEU A 70 8.60 8.54 -11.46
N LEU A 71 8.40 7.43 -12.22
CA LEU A 71 7.27 7.28 -13.11
C LEU A 71 6.32 6.20 -12.60
N PHE A 72 5.02 6.49 -12.60
CA PHE A 72 3.97 5.53 -12.34
C PHE A 72 3.01 5.49 -13.53
N GLY A 73 2.90 4.33 -14.18
CA GLY A 73 2.13 4.20 -15.43
C GLY A 73 2.58 5.19 -16.52
N GLY A 74 3.85 5.52 -16.57
CA GLY A 74 4.44 6.50 -17.49
C GLY A 74 4.27 7.97 -17.07
N GLU A 75 3.59 8.26 -15.95
CA GLU A 75 3.36 9.61 -15.44
C GLU A 75 4.42 9.99 -14.39
N ASP A 76 5.09 11.13 -14.55
CA ASP A 76 6.11 11.62 -13.62
C ASP A 76 5.47 12.13 -12.31
N LEU A 77 5.70 11.40 -11.22
CA LEU A 77 5.16 11.72 -9.90
C LEU A 77 5.82 12.94 -9.25
N LEU A 78 7.04 13.32 -9.66
CA LEU A 78 7.71 14.51 -9.13
C LEU A 78 7.08 15.80 -9.65
N LYS A 79 6.49 15.77 -10.85
CA LYS A 79 5.83 16.92 -11.49
C LYS A 79 4.37 17.08 -11.09
N LYS A 80 3.80 16.12 -10.37
CA LYS A 80 2.40 16.17 -9.94
C LYS A 80 2.19 17.23 -8.85
N SER A 81 1.18 18.04 -9.01
CA SER A 81 0.69 18.92 -7.95
C SER A 81 0.09 18.08 -6.79
N PRO A 82 -0.03 18.65 -5.57
CA PRO A 82 -0.67 17.97 -4.46
C PRO A 82 -2.09 17.46 -4.78
N ASN A 83 -2.85 18.19 -5.58
CA ASN A 83 -4.20 17.77 -5.98
C ASN A 83 -4.20 16.61 -6.96
N GLU A 84 -3.22 16.51 -7.84
CA GLU A 84 -3.05 15.36 -8.74
C GLU A 84 -2.56 14.14 -7.99
N MET A 85 -1.60 14.31 -7.06
CA MET A 85 -1.16 13.21 -6.18
C MET A 85 -2.32 12.63 -5.36
N ARG A 86 -3.22 13.46 -4.83
CA ARG A 86 -4.41 12.98 -4.10
C ARG A 86 -5.38 12.15 -4.95
N LYS A 87 -5.36 12.27 -6.29
CA LYS A 87 -6.15 11.41 -7.19
C LYS A 87 -5.51 10.03 -7.39
N ILE A 88 -4.20 9.93 -7.18
CA ILE A 88 -3.41 8.70 -7.30
C ILE A 88 -3.41 7.95 -5.97
N GLN A 89 -3.16 8.66 -4.86
CA GLN A 89 -3.09 8.13 -3.50
C GLN A 89 -4.42 7.51 -3.06
N GLY A 90 -4.39 6.25 -2.61
CA GLY A 90 -5.57 5.51 -2.16
C GLY A 90 -6.54 5.10 -3.28
N ASN A 91 -6.22 5.42 -4.53
CA ASN A 91 -6.99 5.06 -5.72
C ASN A 91 -6.17 4.13 -6.64
N ARG A 92 -5.17 4.69 -7.34
CA ARG A 92 -4.30 3.94 -8.26
C ARG A 92 -3.10 3.32 -7.55
N ILE A 93 -2.61 3.95 -6.47
CA ILE A 93 -1.60 3.38 -5.58
C ILE A 93 -2.22 3.25 -4.19
N GLY A 94 -2.33 2.02 -3.69
CA GLY A 94 -2.68 1.71 -2.31
C GLY A 94 -1.44 1.60 -1.45
N MET A 95 -1.55 1.92 -0.15
CA MET A 95 -0.45 1.74 0.80
C MET A 95 -0.93 1.07 2.08
N ILE A 96 -0.23 0.04 2.50
CA ILE A 96 -0.35 -0.62 3.80
C ILE A 96 0.82 -0.11 4.64
N PHE A 97 0.51 0.59 5.72
CA PHE A 97 1.51 1.16 6.63
C PHE A 97 1.98 0.12 7.65
N GLN A 98 3.14 0.34 8.25
CA GLN A 98 3.76 -0.55 9.22
C GLN A 98 2.90 -0.75 10.47
N ASP A 99 2.31 0.32 11.01
CA ASP A 99 1.53 0.27 12.24
C ASP A 99 0.06 0.61 12.02
N PRO A 100 -0.86 -0.35 12.19
CA PRO A 100 -2.30 -0.09 12.08
C PRO A 100 -2.87 0.78 13.19
N MET A 101 -2.13 0.97 14.30
CA MET A 101 -2.57 1.83 15.41
C MET A 101 -2.49 3.30 15.07
N THR A 102 -1.47 3.69 14.33
CA THR A 102 -1.25 5.08 13.90
C THR A 102 -1.90 5.39 12.56
N SER A 103 -2.14 4.37 11.72
CA SER A 103 -2.70 4.53 10.38
C SER A 103 -4.23 4.67 10.37
N LEU A 104 -4.92 4.04 11.33
CA LEU A 104 -6.36 4.14 11.46
C LEU A 104 -6.75 5.34 12.32
N ASN A 105 -7.62 6.21 11.81
CA ASN A 105 -8.11 7.35 12.58
C ASN A 105 -9.06 6.88 13.69
N PRO A 106 -8.75 7.10 14.98
CA PRO A 106 -9.55 6.61 16.10
C PRO A 106 -10.93 7.29 16.23
N LEU A 107 -11.14 8.43 15.56
CA LEU A 107 -12.37 9.21 15.62
C LEU A 107 -13.44 8.76 14.62
N PHE A 108 -13.09 7.92 13.67
CA PHE A 108 -14.01 7.41 12.65
C PHE A 108 -14.21 5.90 12.79
N THR A 109 -15.42 5.45 12.50
CA THR A 109 -15.70 4.02 12.43
C THR A 109 -14.97 3.37 11.27
N VAL A 110 -14.77 2.05 11.35
CA VAL A 110 -14.18 1.24 10.27
C VAL A 110 -14.92 1.48 8.94
N GLY A 111 -16.25 1.48 8.98
CA GLY A 111 -17.06 1.70 7.78
C GLY A 111 -16.86 3.08 7.17
N GLU A 112 -16.72 4.12 7.97
CA GLU A 112 -16.43 5.48 7.48
C GLU A 112 -15.08 5.57 6.80
N GLN A 113 -14.06 4.92 7.35
CA GLN A 113 -12.71 4.93 6.79
C GLN A 113 -12.61 4.17 5.48
N ILE A 114 -13.38 3.09 5.26
CA ILE A 114 -13.43 2.38 3.98
C ILE A 114 -14.31 3.13 2.97
N ARG A 115 -15.45 3.69 3.40
CA ARG A 115 -16.36 4.44 2.51
C ARG A 115 -15.72 5.72 1.97
N GLY A 116 -14.88 6.39 2.77
CA GLY A 116 -14.24 7.65 2.39
C GLY A 116 -13.55 7.59 1.02
N PRO A 117 -12.56 6.72 0.83
CA PRO A 117 -11.91 6.52 -0.46
C PRO A 117 -12.87 6.12 -1.58
N LEU A 118 -13.82 5.21 -1.33
CA LEU A 118 -14.80 4.76 -2.33
C LEU A 118 -15.69 5.89 -2.83
N MET A 119 -16.20 6.72 -1.93
CA MET A 119 -17.03 7.88 -2.30
C MET A 119 -16.21 8.95 -3.03
N ARG A 120 -14.97 9.18 -2.58
CA ARG A 120 -14.10 10.21 -3.14
C ARG A 120 -13.60 9.86 -4.54
N HIS A 121 -13.11 8.64 -4.73
CA HIS A 121 -12.41 8.24 -5.96
C HIS A 121 -13.32 7.54 -6.96
N GLN A 122 -14.27 6.72 -6.51
CA GLN A 122 -15.20 6.00 -7.36
C GLN A 122 -16.56 6.72 -7.50
N LYS A 123 -16.74 7.87 -6.82
CA LYS A 123 -17.97 8.68 -6.84
C LYS A 123 -19.23 7.88 -6.49
N LEU A 124 -19.10 6.87 -5.64
CA LEU A 124 -20.21 6.04 -5.21
C LEU A 124 -21.11 6.81 -4.25
N SER A 125 -22.40 6.52 -4.29
CA SER A 125 -23.32 6.93 -3.25
C SER A 125 -22.96 6.27 -1.92
N ARG A 126 -23.42 6.84 -0.80
CA ARG A 126 -23.18 6.30 0.55
C ARG A 126 -23.63 4.83 0.66
N LYS A 127 -24.78 4.48 0.06
CA LYS A 127 -25.34 3.12 0.09
C LYS A 127 -24.46 2.13 -0.68
N GLU A 128 -24.01 2.50 -1.86
CA GLU A 128 -23.10 1.66 -2.67
C GLU A 128 -21.73 1.50 -2.00
N ALA A 129 -21.18 2.59 -1.44
CA ALA A 129 -19.92 2.55 -0.71
C ALA A 129 -20.03 1.67 0.55
N GLU A 130 -21.16 1.66 1.25
CA GLU A 130 -21.40 0.79 2.40
C GLU A 130 -21.45 -0.69 2.00
N ALA A 131 -22.15 -1.01 0.91
CA ALA A 131 -22.20 -2.38 0.39
C ALA A 131 -20.81 -2.88 -0.03
N LYS A 132 -20.01 -2.04 -0.70
CA LYS A 132 -18.61 -2.37 -1.03
C LYS A 132 -17.72 -2.48 0.20
N ALA A 133 -17.89 -1.61 1.20
CA ALA A 133 -17.15 -1.69 2.46
C ALA A 133 -17.44 -3.00 3.20
N LEU A 134 -18.69 -3.44 3.20
CA LEU A 134 -19.09 -4.74 3.77
C LEU A 134 -18.38 -5.89 3.03
N ALA A 135 -18.48 -5.91 1.71
CA ALA A 135 -17.83 -6.94 0.88
C ALA A 135 -16.28 -6.96 1.06
N MET A 136 -15.65 -5.79 1.25
CA MET A 136 -14.21 -5.71 1.53
C MET A 136 -13.86 -6.32 2.88
N LEU A 137 -14.67 -6.08 3.94
CA LEU A 137 -14.43 -6.70 5.24
C LEU A 137 -14.66 -8.22 5.22
N GLU A 138 -15.59 -8.70 4.40
CA GLU A 138 -15.77 -10.14 4.13
C GLU A 138 -14.55 -10.72 3.42
N ALA A 139 -14.07 -10.06 2.36
CA ALA A 139 -12.90 -10.49 1.58
C ALA A 139 -11.63 -10.59 2.42
N VAL A 140 -11.41 -9.67 3.38
CA VAL A 140 -10.28 -9.76 4.31
C VAL A 140 -10.53 -10.72 5.49
N GLY A 141 -11.63 -11.45 5.49
CA GLY A 141 -11.94 -12.48 6.49
C GLY A 141 -12.22 -11.93 7.89
N LEU A 142 -12.80 -10.73 8.00
CA LEU A 142 -13.22 -10.20 9.31
C LEU A 142 -14.50 -10.90 9.78
N PRO A 143 -14.55 -11.43 11.02
CA PRO A 143 -15.76 -12.06 11.57
C PRO A 143 -16.84 -11.01 11.85
N SER A 144 -18.08 -11.32 11.47
CA SER A 144 -19.25 -10.43 11.66
C SER A 144 -19.05 -9.04 11.04
N PRO A 145 -18.76 -8.92 9.74
CA PRO A 145 -18.31 -7.69 9.10
C PRO A 145 -19.32 -6.55 9.23
N GLY A 146 -20.63 -6.82 9.19
CA GLY A 146 -21.68 -5.81 9.39
C GLY A 146 -21.64 -5.16 10.77
N ARG A 147 -21.24 -5.89 11.82
CA ARG A 147 -21.01 -5.32 13.15
C ARG A 147 -19.73 -4.48 13.16
N ARG A 148 -18.67 -4.98 12.51
CA ARG A 148 -17.36 -4.32 12.49
C ARG A 148 -17.39 -2.97 11.76
N LEU A 149 -18.20 -2.81 10.73
CA LEU A 149 -18.39 -1.50 10.06
C LEU A 149 -18.75 -0.37 11.03
N LYS A 150 -19.46 -0.67 12.12
CA LYS A 150 -19.93 0.32 13.09
C LYS A 150 -18.98 0.55 14.25
N GLN A 151 -17.93 -0.26 14.36
CA GLN A 151 -16.94 -0.18 15.43
C GLN A 151 -15.83 0.82 15.11
N TYR A 152 -15.21 1.32 16.16
CA TYR A 152 -14.02 2.14 16.09
C TYR A 152 -12.74 1.26 16.14
N PRO A 153 -11.59 1.76 15.65
CA PRO A 153 -10.35 0.99 15.66
C PRO A 153 -9.93 0.44 17.04
N HIS A 154 -10.16 1.20 18.11
CA HIS A 154 -9.80 0.78 19.47
C HIS A 154 -10.63 -0.41 20.00
N GLU A 155 -11.78 -0.71 19.39
CA GLU A 155 -12.61 -1.87 19.74
C GLU A 155 -12.17 -3.16 19.03
N LEU A 156 -11.14 -3.11 18.18
CA LEU A 156 -10.63 -4.22 17.38
C LEU A 156 -9.31 -4.76 17.95
N SER A 157 -9.06 -6.07 17.78
CA SER A 157 -7.75 -6.65 18.04
C SER A 157 -6.70 -6.17 17.00
N GLY A 158 -5.40 -6.35 17.29
CA GLY A 158 -4.31 -5.98 16.39
C GLY A 158 -4.47 -6.58 14.99
N GLY A 159 -4.69 -7.90 14.89
CA GLY A 159 -4.89 -8.58 13.62
C GLY A 159 -6.17 -8.13 12.88
N MET A 160 -7.22 -7.73 13.61
CA MET A 160 -8.43 -7.17 12.98
C MET A 160 -8.17 -5.77 12.42
N ARG A 161 -7.42 -4.94 13.13
CA ARG A 161 -7.00 -3.61 12.65
C ARG A 161 -6.14 -3.73 11.38
N GLN A 162 -5.21 -4.69 11.37
CA GLN A 162 -4.39 -4.98 10.18
C GLN A 162 -5.26 -5.34 8.97
N ARG A 163 -6.23 -6.23 9.13
CA ARG A 163 -7.19 -6.60 8.07
C ARG A 163 -8.01 -5.39 7.58
N VAL A 164 -8.43 -4.52 8.49
CA VAL A 164 -9.12 -3.27 8.14
C VAL A 164 -8.21 -2.34 7.33
N MET A 165 -6.95 -2.18 7.72
CA MET A 165 -5.98 -1.37 6.99
C MET A 165 -5.75 -1.91 5.56
N ILE A 166 -5.63 -3.23 5.40
CA ILE A 166 -5.57 -3.89 4.10
C ILE A 166 -6.84 -3.62 3.29
N ALA A 167 -8.02 -3.75 3.90
CA ALA A 167 -9.29 -3.46 3.24
C ALA A 167 -9.35 -2.02 2.72
N ILE A 168 -8.90 -1.04 3.51
CA ILE A 168 -8.83 0.37 3.10
C ILE A 168 -7.86 0.55 1.93
N ALA A 169 -6.64 -0.02 2.02
CA ALA A 169 -5.63 0.11 0.98
C ALA A 169 -6.09 -0.47 -0.38
N MET A 170 -6.93 -1.50 -0.35
CA MET A 170 -7.35 -2.25 -1.54
C MET A 170 -8.78 -1.92 -2.02
N CYS A 171 -9.58 -1.15 -1.28
CA CYS A 171 -11.00 -0.94 -1.59
C CYS A 171 -11.24 -0.27 -2.96
N CYS A 172 -10.32 0.57 -3.42
CA CYS A 172 -10.39 1.21 -4.73
C CYS A 172 -9.79 0.36 -5.86
N LYS A 173 -9.27 -0.86 -5.58
CA LYS A 173 -8.59 -1.74 -6.54
C LYS A 173 -7.38 -1.06 -7.18
N PRO A 174 -6.35 -0.75 -6.41
CA PRO A 174 -5.18 -0.04 -6.91
C PRO A 174 -4.40 -0.87 -7.96
N GLU A 175 -3.77 -0.20 -8.90
CA GLU A 175 -2.85 -0.76 -9.89
C GLU A 175 -1.51 -1.19 -9.25
N LEU A 176 -1.11 -0.49 -8.18
CA LEU A 176 0.09 -0.77 -7.38
C LEU A 176 -0.27 -0.78 -5.89
N LEU A 177 0.14 -1.83 -5.18
CA LEU A 177 0.03 -1.90 -3.72
C LEU A 177 1.43 -1.85 -3.11
N ILE A 178 1.68 -0.83 -2.30
CA ILE A 178 2.90 -0.69 -1.50
C ILE A 178 2.60 -1.22 -0.10
N ALA A 179 3.44 -2.13 0.42
CA ALA A 179 3.30 -2.66 1.76
C ALA A 179 4.60 -2.42 2.55
N ASP A 180 4.51 -1.60 3.59
CA ASP A 180 5.62 -1.28 4.47
C ASP A 180 5.54 -2.17 5.72
N GLU A 181 6.33 -3.23 5.76
CA GLU A 181 6.39 -4.22 6.83
C GLU A 181 4.99 -4.68 7.34
N PRO A 182 4.11 -5.20 6.46
CA PRO A 182 2.68 -5.39 6.76
C PRO A 182 2.41 -6.43 7.85
N THR A 183 3.43 -7.11 8.34
CA THR A 183 3.32 -8.19 9.33
C THR A 183 4.13 -7.94 10.60
N THR A 184 4.85 -6.83 10.70
CA THR A 184 5.60 -6.46 11.90
C THR A 184 4.65 -6.28 13.08
N ALA A 185 5.03 -6.74 14.25
CA ALA A 185 4.23 -6.74 15.49
C ALA A 185 3.02 -7.71 15.51
N LEU A 186 2.92 -8.65 14.57
CA LEU A 186 1.94 -9.73 14.60
C LEU A 186 2.61 -11.07 14.96
N ASP A 187 1.86 -11.98 15.56
CA ASP A 187 2.34 -13.36 15.76
C ASP A 187 2.49 -14.09 14.40
N VAL A 188 3.37 -15.12 14.38
CA VAL A 188 3.74 -15.84 13.15
C VAL A 188 2.52 -16.41 12.41
N THR A 189 1.50 -16.85 13.15
CA THR A 189 0.28 -17.42 12.56
C THR A 189 -0.53 -16.35 11.82
N ILE A 190 -0.67 -15.18 12.42
CA ILE A 190 -1.37 -14.05 11.80
C ILE A 190 -0.57 -13.49 10.62
N GLN A 191 0.77 -13.46 10.72
CA GLN A 191 1.63 -13.07 9.59
C GLN A 191 1.36 -13.92 8.35
N ALA A 192 1.39 -15.25 8.49
CA ALA A 192 1.11 -16.16 7.37
C ALA A 192 -0.28 -15.92 6.77
N GLN A 193 -1.31 -15.73 7.60
CA GLN A 193 -2.67 -15.45 7.15
C GLN A 193 -2.78 -14.11 6.40
N ILE A 194 -2.05 -13.08 6.81
CA ILE A 194 -2.03 -11.77 6.14
C ILE A 194 -1.35 -11.86 4.77
N LEU A 195 -0.22 -12.56 4.68
CA LEU A 195 0.48 -12.77 3.39
C LEU A 195 -0.37 -13.58 2.42
N GLU A 196 -1.02 -14.65 2.89
CA GLU A 196 -1.95 -15.44 2.08
C GLU A 196 -3.16 -14.61 1.61
N LEU A 197 -3.72 -13.78 2.48
CA LEU A 197 -4.79 -12.85 2.15
C LEU A 197 -4.36 -11.88 1.04
N MET A 198 -3.19 -11.25 1.15
CA MET A 198 -2.67 -10.32 0.15
C MET A 198 -2.47 -11.02 -1.20
N ALA A 199 -1.91 -12.24 -1.19
CA ALA A 199 -1.73 -13.05 -2.40
C ALA A 199 -3.08 -13.42 -3.04
N HIS A 200 -4.07 -13.82 -2.24
CA HIS A 200 -5.42 -14.12 -2.71
C HIS A 200 -6.08 -12.89 -3.36
N MET A 201 -6.04 -11.75 -2.69
CA MET A 201 -6.62 -10.51 -3.23
C MET A 201 -5.92 -10.05 -4.51
N LYS A 202 -4.58 -10.14 -4.60
CA LYS A 202 -3.83 -9.90 -5.85
C LYS A 202 -4.36 -10.78 -6.98
N ASN A 203 -4.58 -12.07 -6.73
CA ASN A 203 -5.08 -13.00 -7.74
C ASN A 203 -6.52 -12.70 -8.17
N GLU A 204 -7.41 -12.34 -7.25
CA GLU A 204 -8.78 -11.95 -7.60
C GLU A 204 -8.84 -10.69 -8.46
N PHE A 205 -7.97 -9.73 -8.23
CA PHE A 205 -7.91 -8.52 -9.04
C PHE A 205 -7.34 -8.81 -10.44
N ASN A 206 -6.28 -9.62 -10.54
CA ASN A 206 -5.70 -10.01 -11.82
C ASN A 206 -6.63 -10.90 -12.66
N GLN A 207 -7.44 -11.77 -12.05
CA GLN A 207 -8.37 -12.65 -12.79
C GLN A 207 -9.53 -11.91 -13.45
N LYS A 208 -9.96 -10.77 -12.94
CA LYS A 208 -11.02 -9.96 -13.56
C LYS A 208 -10.55 -9.19 -14.80
N GLU A 209 -9.26 -9.09 -15.01
CA GLU A 209 -8.64 -8.47 -16.19
C GLU A 209 -8.12 -9.48 -17.23
N GLY A 210 -8.35 -10.77 -17.03
CA GLY A 210 -8.15 -11.82 -18.05
C GLY A 210 -6.70 -12.21 -18.33
N LEU A 211 -5.75 -11.96 -17.47
CA LEU A 211 -4.33 -12.28 -17.67
C LEU A 211 -3.75 -13.12 -16.53
N ILE A 212 -3.32 -14.34 -16.87
CA ILE A 212 -2.39 -15.31 -16.24
C ILE A 212 -3.02 -16.62 -15.71
N PRO A 213 -2.52 -17.80 -16.15
CA PRO A 213 -2.99 -19.12 -15.71
C PRO A 213 -2.55 -19.48 -14.30
N ARG A 214 -3.43 -20.17 -13.56
CA ARG A 214 -3.28 -20.62 -12.17
C ARG A 214 -2.03 -21.46 -11.84
N SER A 215 -1.32 -21.99 -12.82
CA SER A 215 -0.20 -22.94 -12.61
C SER A 215 1.15 -22.31 -12.26
N LEU A 216 1.33 -21.00 -12.49
CA LEU A 216 2.60 -20.29 -12.26
C LEU A 216 2.75 -19.63 -10.88
N LEU A 217 1.67 -19.56 -10.09
CA LEU A 217 1.62 -18.74 -8.87
C LEU A 217 2.03 -19.49 -7.58
N ARG A 218 2.19 -20.82 -7.61
CA ARG A 218 2.44 -21.60 -6.39
C ARG A 218 3.89 -21.61 -5.91
N ASN A 219 4.86 -21.26 -6.77
CA ASN A 219 6.29 -21.43 -6.45
C ASN A 219 7.13 -20.13 -6.48
N LYS A 220 6.58 -18.97 -6.86
CA LYS A 220 7.39 -17.77 -7.09
C LYS A 220 7.47 -16.77 -5.92
N LEU A 221 6.51 -16.79 -5.00
CA LEU A 221 6.45 -15.83 -3.90
C LEU A 221 7.57 -15.97 -2.84
N PHE A 222 8.29 -17.12 -2.81
CA PHE A 222 9.38 -17.37 -1.88
C PHE A 222 10.74 -17.58 -2.54
N GLN A 223 10.81 -17.76 -3.87
CA GLN A 223 12.07 -17.95 -4.60
C GLN A 223 12.66 -16.66 -5.22
N ASP A 224 11.84 -15.64 -5.45
CA ASP A 224 12.30 -14.37 -6.04
C ASP A 224 12.68 -13.30 -4.99
N MET A 225 12.86 -13.66 -3.71
CA MET A 225 13.32 -12.74 -2.67
C MET A 225 14.85 -12.61 -2.59
N GLU A 226 15.60 -12.97 -3.63
CA GLU A 226 17.07 -12.94 -3.64
C GLU A 226 17.71 -11.73 -4.33
N GLU A 227 16.96 -10.74 -4.81
CA GLU A 227 17.59 -9.50 -5.24
C GLU A 227 17.65 -8.49 -4.09
N VAL A 228 18.78 -8.54 -3.40
CA VAL A 228 19.17 -7.57 -2.37
C VAL A 228 19.67 -6.30 -3.04
N ILE A 229 18.97 -5.20 -2.86
CA ILE A 229 19.46 -3.87 -3.24
C ILE A 229 20.18 -3.28 -2.00
N TYR A 230 21.50 -3.22 -2.06
CA TYR A 230 22.34 -2.52 -1.08
C TYR A 230 22.41 -1.02 -1.37
#